data_be472fb4e1cc1e3ac66a5c8c2f3fd1a1
#
_entry.id   be472fb4e1cc1e3ac66a5c8c2f3fd1a1
#
_cell.length_a   1.000
_cell.length_b   1.000
_cell.length_c   1.000
_cell.angle_alpha   90.00
_cell.angle_beta   90.00
_cell.angle_gamma   90.00
#
_symmetry.space_group_name_H-M   'P 1'
#
loop_
_entity.id
_entity.type
_entity.pdbx_description
1 polymer ?
#
loop_
_entity_poly.entity_id
_entity_poly.type
_entity_poly.pdbx_seq_one_letter_code
_entity_poly.pdbx_strand_id
1 'polypeptide(L)'
;MILNILKKIKNVIRFNLLKKNYKKEEFEEKQDKKFQELGFNRKDGLIELNQIRNQNNFLNRNMSSEHEVLFSAISKKNQKEIKNILEIGTYDAVNSFLLATLFENANVHTIDLPDTDQKFKQTYNRSNNVNEFISKRNEIISKKKILNLNKLILYILQITKKNLI
;
A
#
# COMPACT_ATOMS: atom_id res chain seq x y z
N MET A 1 17.36 6.40 -28.32
CA MET A 1 17.54 7.64 -27.50
C MET A 1 16.44 8.67 -27.77
N ILE A 2 16.17 9.07 -28.98
CA ILE A 2 15.15 10.08 -29.37
C ILE A 2 13.73 9.72 -28.89
N LEU A 3 13.29 8.47 -29.03
CA LEU A 3 11.96 8.02 -28.61
C LEU A 3 11.70 8.21 -27.10
N ASN A 4 12.74 8.05 -26.28
CA ASN A 4 12.63 8.23 -24.82
C ASN A 4 12.53 9.72 -24.44
N ILE A 5 13.17 10.60 -25.22
CA ILE A 5 13.06 12.04 -25.04
C ILE A 5 11.66 12.52 -25.41
N LEU A 6 11.12 12.06 -26.53
CA LEU A 6 9.76 12.38 -26.96
C LEU A 6 8.70 11.89 -25.97
N LYS A 7 8.87 10.69 -25.40
CA LYS A 7 7.99 10.21 -24.32
C LYS A 7 8.04 11.08 -23.07
N LYS A 8 9.22 11.51 -22.65
CA LYS A 8 9.37 12.43 -21.51
C LYS A 8 8.69 13.77 -21.76
N ILE A 9 8.91 14.38 -22.93
CA ILE A 9 8.27 15.65 -23.33
C ILE A 9 6.75 15.50 -23.34
N LYS A 10 6.21 14.46 -23.97
CA LYS A 10 4.76 14.17 -23.95
C LYS A 10 4.20 14.07 -22.56
N ASN A 11 4.90 13.38 -21.64
CA ASN A 11 4.46 13.21 -20.25
C ASN A 11 4.47 14.55 -19.49
N VAL A 12 5.47 15.39 -19.70
CA VAL A 12 5.54 16.74 -19.09
C VAL A 12 4.41 17.62 -19.59
N ILE A 13 4.15 17.64 -20.89
CA ILE A 13 3.04 18.42 -21.47
C ILE A 13 1.71 17.92 -20.93
N ARG A 14 1.48 16.60 -20.91
CA ARG A 14 0.27 16.00 -20.36
C ARG A 14 0.07 16.34 -18.87
N PHE A 15 1.15 16.26 -18.09
CA PHE A 15 1.11 16.61 -16.68
C PHE A 15 0.72 18.07 -16.45
N ASN A 16 1.33 19.00 -17.21
CA ASN A 16 1.03 20.43 -17.09
C ASN A 16 -0.41 20.76 -17.53
N LEU A 17 -0.94 20.10 -18.57
CA LEU A 17 -2.33 20.23 -18.97
C LEU A 17 -3.30 19.69 -17.90
N LEU A 18 -3.01 18.54 -17.34
CA LEU A 18 -3.80 17.96 -16.25
C LEU A 18 -3.79 18.85 -15.01
N LYS A 19 -2.61 19.39 -14.65
CA LYS A 19 -2.48 20.30 -13.51
C LYS A 19 -3.26 21.62 -13.71
N LYS A 20 -3.24 22.17 -14.94
CA LYS A 20 -4.00 23.40 -15.27
C LYS A 20 -5.50 23.20 -15.18
N ASN A 21 -5.99 22.00 -15.52
CA ASN A 21 -7.41 21.66 -15.53
C ASN A 21 -7.87 20.98 -14.23
N TYR A 22 -6.95 20.75 -13.27
CA TYR A 22 -7.29 20.12 -12.01
C TYR A 22 -8.00 21.11 -11.09
N LYS A 23 -9.24 20.82 -10.78
CA LYS A 23 -10.03 21.52 -9.79
C LYS A 23 -10.23 20.59 -8.59
N LYS A 24 -9.65 20.95 -7.48
CA LYS A 24 -9.63 20.14 -6.26
C LYS A 24 -11.04 19.82 -5.78
N GLU A 25 -11.90 20.83 -5.76
CA GLU A 25 -13.28 20.72 -5.30
C GLU A 25 -14.08 19.71 -6.14
N GLU A 26 -13.97 19.78 -7.47
CA GLU A 26 -14.65 18.84 -8.37
C GLU A 26 -14.12 17.41 -8.20
N PHE A 27 -12.82 17.26 -7.90
CA PHE A 27 -12.24 15.95 -7.62
C PHE A 27 -12.77 15.39 -6.31
N GLU A 28 -12.76 16.20 -5.25
CA GLU A 28 -13.24 15.79 -3.91
C GLU A 28 -14.73 15.41 -3.97
N GLU A 29 -15.58 16.19 -4.64
CA GLU A 29 -16.99 15.87 -4.84
C GLU A 29 -17.19 14.52 -5.55
N LYS A 30 -16.42 14.29 -6.62
CA LYS A 30 -16.46 13.00 -7.34
C LYS A 30 -16.04 11.82 -6.46
N GLN A 31 -15.03 12.00 -5.61
CA GLN A 31 -14.62 10.96 -4.67
C GLN A 31 -15.67 10.75 -3.58
N ASP A 32 -16.20 11.81 -3.00
CA ASP A 32 -17.26 11.74 -1.99
C ASP A 32 -18.48 10.95 -2.51
N LYS A 33 -18.89 11.22 -3.75
CA LYS A 33 -19.98 10.48 -4.40
C LYS A 33 -19.67 8.99 -4.54
N LYS A 34 -18.45 8.63 -5.00
CA LYS A 34 -18.03 7.22 -5.12
C LYS A 34 -18.04 6.50 -3.77
N PHE A 35 -17.59 7.16 -2.71
CA PHE A 35 -17.62 6.58 -1.37
C PHE A 35 -19.05 6.35 -0.90
N GLN A 36 -19.96 7.30 -1.15
CA GLN A 36 -21.37 7.16 -0.83
C GLN A 36 -22.02 6.00 -1.59
N GLU A 37 -21.73 5.84 -2.89
CA GLU A 37 -22.19 4.72 -3.71
C GLU A 37 -21.74 3.36 -3.14
N LEU A 38 -20.55 3.30 -2.51
CA LEU A 38 -20.06 2.13 -1.81
C LEU A 38 -20.59 1.99 -0.38
N GLY A 39 -21.41 2.94 0.09
CA GLY A 39 -21.98 2.95 1.43
C GLY A 39 -21.01 3.44 2.52
N PHE A 40 -19.98 4.21 2.16
CA PHE A 40 -18.99 4.77 3.09
C PHE A 40 -19.01 6.30 3.09
N ASN A 41 -18.46 6.89 4.15
CA ASN A 41 -18.24 8.32 4.27
C ASN A 41 -16.74 8.64 4.12
N ARG A 42 -16.37 9.34 3.06
CA ARG A 42 -14.97 9.71 2.79
C ARG A 42 -14.40 10.66 3.84
N LYS A 43 -15.20 11.60 4.35
CA LYS A 43 -14.76 12.56 5.37
C LYS A 43 -14.39 11.86 6.68
N ASP A 44 -15.18 10.87 7.09
CA ASP A 44 -14.88 10.05 8.27
C ASP A 44 -13.58 9.26 8.05
N GLY A 45 -13.37 8.72 6.85
CA GLY A 45 -12.13 8.04 6.49
C GLY A 45 -10.91 8.99 6.55
N LEU A 46 -11.03 10.22 6.08
CA LEU A 46 -9.97 11.23 6.16
C LEU A 46 -9.63 11.60 7.61
N ILE A 47 -10.62 11.77 8.47
CA ILE A 47 -10.42 12.08 9.90
C ILE A 47 -9.65 10.94 10.56
N GLU A 48 -10.09 9.70 10.38
CA GLU A 48 -9.45 8.51 10.93
C GLU A 48 -8.00 8.36 10.46
N LEU A 49 -7.78 8.47 9.15
CA LEU A 49 -6.44 8.39 8.56
C LEU A 49 -5.50 9.46 9.14
N ASN A 50 -5.97 10.70 9.29
CA ASN A 50 -5.17 11.78 9.85
C ASN A 50 -4.84 11.54 11.33
N GLN A 51 -5.77 11.00 12.12
CA GLN A 51 -5.51 10.64 13.51
C GLN A 51 -4.39 9.60 13.62
N ILE A 52 -4.45 8.53 12.80
CA ILE A 52 -3.43 7.48 12.78
C ILE A 52 -2.07 8.03 12.32
N ARG A 53 -2.04 8.90 11.32
CA ARG A 53 -0.82 9.53 10.82
C ARG A 53 -0.17 10.44 11.85
N ASN A 54 -0.95 11.20 12.61
CA ASN A 54 -0.45 12.05 13.68
C ASN A 54 0.20 11.23 14.82
N GLN A 55 -0.27 10.02 15.06
CA GLN A 55 0.30 9.11 16.04
C GLN A 55 1.52 8.36 15.51
N ASN A 56 1.68 8.25 14.20
CA ASN A 56 2.71 7.44 13.53
C ASN A 56 3.37 8.24 12.39
N ASN A 57 4.36 9.06 12.72
CA ASN A 57 5.00 9.97 11.77
C ASN A 57 5.52 9.31 10.49
N PHE A 58 5.94 8.04 10.54
CA PHE A 58 6.42 7.31 9.35
C PHE A 58 5.30 6.99 8.35
N LEU A 59 4.03 7.11 8.74
CA LEU A 59 2.87 7.03 7.84
C LEU A 59 2.65 8.34 7.07
N ASN A 60 3.27 9.44 7.48
CA ASN A 60 3.17 10.71 6.79
C ASN A 60 3.94 10.65 5.47
N ARG A 61 3.23 10.39 4.39
CA ARG A 61 3.75 10.44 3.03
C ARG A 61 3.29 11.72 2.34
N ASN A 62 4.11 12.24 1.43
CA ASN A 62 3.77 13.43 0.64
C ASN A 62 2.52 13.26 -0.24
N MET A 63 2.10 12.01 -0.45
CA MET A 63 0.89 11.68 -1.20
C MET A 63 0.05 10.70 -0.40
N SER A 64 -1.19 11.10 -0.09
CA SER A 64 -2.20 10.17 0.38
C SER A 64 -2.86 9.46 -0.80
N SER A 65 -3.00 8.15 -0.69
CA SER A 65 -3.80 7.39 -1.63
C SER A 65 -5.26 7.42 -1.21
N GLU A 66 -6.18 7.57 -2.14
CA GLU A 66 -7.62 7.40 -1.86
C GLU A 66 -7.94 6.01 -1.33
N HIS A 67 -7.10 5.00 -1.61
CA HIS A 67 -7.21 3.67 -1.01
C HIS A 67 -7.03 3.70 0.51
N GLU A 68 -6.07 4.47 1.03
CA GLU A 68 -5.87 4.61 2.48
C GLU A 68 -7.08 5.27 3.15
N VAL A 69 -7.69 6.26 2.48
CA VAL A 69 -8.93 6.90 2.93
C VAL A 69 -10.08 5.90 2.92
N LEU A 70 -10.19 5.07 1.88
CA LEU A 70 -11.23 4.04 1.78
C LEU A 70 -11.07 2.98 2.87
N PHE A 71 -9.86 2.48 3.12
CA PHE A 71 -9.60 1.52 4.21
C PHE A 71 -9.99 2.11 5.56
N SER A 72 -9.69 3.40 5.79
CA SER A 72 -10.06 4.10 7.02
C SER A 72 -11.58 4.25 7.15
N ALA A 73 -12.30 4.55 6.06
CA ALA A 73 -13.75 4.62 6.06
C ALA A 73 -14.41 3.24 6.29
N ILE A 74 -13.84 2.17 5.71
CA ILE A 74 -14.27 0.79 5.95
C ILE A 74 -14.06 0.42 7.42
N SER A 75 -12.92 0.76 8.01
CA SER A 75 -12.64 0.45 9.41
C SER A 75 -13.64 1.09 10.35
N LYS A 76 -14.00 2.34 10.13
CA LYS A 76 -15.05 3.04 10.90
C LYS A 76 -16.38 2.30 10.94
N LYS A 77 -16.76 1.68 9.84
CA LYS A 77 -18.05 0.99 9.71
C LYS A 77 -17.98 -0.50 10.10
N ASN A 78 -16.92 -1.19 9.70
CA ASN A 78 -16.86 -2.66 9.69
C ASN A 78 -15.68 -3.25 10.48
N GLN A 79 -14.98 -2.48 11.33
CA GLN A 79 -13.79 -2.94 12.05
C GLN A 79 -14.01 -4.27 12.80
N LYS A 80 -15.17 -4.45 13.44
CA LYS A 80 -15.48 -5.64 14.23
C LYS A 80 -15.78 -6.89 13.40
N GLU A 81 -16.20 -6.70 12.16
CA GLU A 81 -16.61 -7.79 11.26
C GLU A 81 -15.41 -8.38 10.51
N ILE A 82 -14.41 -7.56 10.21
CA ILE A 82 -13.23 -7.99 9.45
C ILE A 82 -12.27 -8.72 10.39
N LYS A 83 -12.02 -10.00 10.09
CA LYS A 83 -11.14 -10.87 10.88
C LYS A 83 -9.81 -11.20 10.23
N ASN A 84 -9.78 -11.19 8.89
CA ASN A 84 -8.58 -11.48 8.12
C ASN A 84 -8.45 -10.52 6.95
N ILE A 85 -7.25 -10.04 6.73
CA ILE A 85 -6.89 -9.16 5.62
C ILE A 85 -5.70 -9.78 4.90
N LEU A 86 -5.77 -9.89 3.58
CA LEU A 86 -4.66 -10.30 2.73
C LEU A 86 -4.20 -9.13 1.88
N GLU A 87 -2.94 -8.76 2.01
CA GLU A 87 -2.26 -7.80 1.16
C GLU A 87 -1.29 -8.51 0.22
N ILE A 88 -1.38 -8.21 -1.06
CA ILE A 88 -0.44 -8.70 -2.08
C ILE A 88 0.46 -7.55 -2.49
N GLY A 89 1.76 -7.67 -2.22
CA GLY A 89 2.75 -6.62 -2.42
C GLY A 89 3.09 -5.88 -1.13
N THR A 90 3.82 -6.52 -0.22
CA THR A 90 4.24 -5.96 1.07
C THR A 90 5.04 -4.67 0.92
N TYR A 91 5.89 -4.61 -0.09
CA TYR A 91 6.83 -3.51 -0.36
C TYR A 91 7.58 -3.07 0.92
N ASP A 92 7.30 -1.88 1.45
CA ASP A 92 7.91 -1.32 2.68
C ASP A 92 7.10 -1.61 3.96
N ALA A 93 6.03 -2.38 3.86
CA ALA A 93 5.09 -2.75 4.93
C ALA A 93 4.30 -1.58 5.58
N VAL A 94 4.42 -0.37 5.06
CA VAL A 94 3.71 0.80 5.64
C VAL A 94 2.20 0.63 5.49
N ASN A 95 1.73 0.11 4.34
CA ASN A 95 0.31 -0.16 4.15
C ASN A 95 -0.18 -1.34 5.02
N SER A 96 0.63 -2.40 5.16
CA SER A 96 0.33 -3.49 6.11
C SER A 96 0.17 -2.98 7.54
N PHE A 97 1.04 -2.06 7.97
CA PHE A 97 0.95 -1.45 9.30
C PHE A 97 -0.31 -0.59 9.44
N LEU A 98 -0.66 0.20 8.43
CA LEU A 98 -1.90 0.98 8.41
C LEU A 98 -3.11 0.06 8.57
N LEU A 99 -3.19 -1.01 7.78
CA LEU A 99 -4.27 -2.00 7.87
C LEU A 99 -4.35 -2.65 9.24
N ALA A 100 -3.21 -3.06 9.82
CA ALA A 100 -3.16 -3.64 11.16
C ALA A 100 -3.51 -2.63 12.28
N THR A 101 -3.37 -1.34 12.03
CA THR A 101 -3.79 -0.29 12.95
C THR A 101 -5.28 0.01 12.83
N LEU A 102 -5.80 0.07 11.60
CA LEU A 102 -7.22 0.29 11.33
C LEU A 102 -8.11 -0.88 11.80
N PHE A 103 -7.61 -2.09 11.67
CA PHE A 103 -8.36 -3.33 11.94
C PHE A 103 -7.68 -4.14 13.04
N GLU A 104 -7.63 -3.60 14.26
CA GLU A 104 -6.90 -4.18 15.39
C GLU A 104 -7.33 -5.62 15.76
N ASN A 105 -8.58 -5.98 15.44
CA ASN A 105 -9.13 -7.32 15.68
C ASN A 105 -8.91 -8.29 14.51
N ALA A 106 -8.28 -7.84 13.44
CA ALA A 106 -7.99 -8.66 12.26
C ALA A 106 -6.55 -9.19 12.27
N ASN A 107 -6.37 -10.35 11.65
CA ASN A 107 -5.05 -10.83 11.28
C ASN A 107 -4.70 -10.25 9.90
N VAL A 108 -3.62 -9.49 9.81
CA VAL A 108 -3.13 -8.95 8.54
C VAL A 108 -2.06 -9.90 8.00
N HIS A 109 -2.32 -10.46 6.85
CA HIS A 109 -1.39 -11.31 6.11
C HIS A 109 -0.84 -10.53 4.93
N THR A 110 0.46 -10.51 4.77
CA THR A 110 1.09 -9.81 3.64
C THR A 110 2.04 -10.72 2.88
N ILE A 111 2.05 -10.61 1.56
CA ILE A 111 2.84 -11.42 0.64
C ILE A 111 3.59 -10.51 -0.33
N ASP A 112 4.86 -10.81 -0.58
CA ASP A 112 5.66 -10.17 -1.64
C ASP A 112 6.54 -11.23 -2.33
N LEU A 113 7.32 -10.81 -3.30
CA LEU A 113 8.39 -11.64 -3.84
C LEU A 113 9.41 -11.96 -2.73
N PRO A 114 10.02 -13.16 -2.75
CA PRO A 114 11.08 -13.49 -1.80
C PRO A 114 12.22 -12.48 -1.83
N ASP A 115 12.82 -12.21 -0.68
CA ASP A 115 13.93 -11.26 -0.54
C ASP A 115 15.16 -11.64 -1.38
N THR A 116 15.26 -12.91 -1.76
CA THR A 116 16.29 -13.46 -2.66
C THR A 116 15.97 -13.26 -4.13
N ASP A 117 14.72 -12.94 -4.48
CA ASP A 117 14.29 -12.79 -5.86
C ASP A 117 14.99 -11.60 -6.55
N GLN A 118 15.42 -11.83 -7.79
CA GLN A 118 16.15 -10.81 -8.55
C GLN A 118 15.26 -9.61 -8.91
N LYS A 119 13.98 -9.84 -9.23
CA LYS A 119 13.01 -8.77 -9.52
C LYS A 119 12.74 -7.95 -8.27
N PHE A 120 12.64 -8.61 -7.08
CA PHE A 120 12.52 -7.91 -5.81
C PHE A 120 13.68 -6.94 -5.60
N LYS A 121 14.92 -7.39 -5.83
CA LYS A 121 16.14 -6.57 -5.66
C LYS A 121 16.22 -5.41 -6.65
N GLN A 122 15.73 -5.57 -7.87
CA GLN A 122 15.80 -4.57 -8.95
C GLN A 122 14.68 -3.54 -8.92
N THR A 123 13.55 -3.84 -8.30
CA THR A 123 12.37 -2.98 -8.32
C THR A 123 12.55 -1.79 -7.34
N TYR A 124 12.09 -0.60 -7.74
CA TYR A 124 12.02 0.61 -6.90
C TYR A 124 13.32 1.02 -6.20
N ASN A 125 14.47 0.93 -6.88
CA ASN A 125 15.80 1.27 -6.32
C ASN A 125 16.21 0.43 -5.10
N ARG A 126 15.60 -0.71 -4.87
CA ARG A 126 15.97 -1.63 -3.78
C ARG A 126 17.40 -2.17 -3.95
N SER A 127 17.96 -2.10 -5.15
CA SER A 127 19.31 -2.57 -5.47
C SER A 127 20.43 -1.81 -4.76
N ASN A 128 20.22 -0.53 -4.40
CA ASN A 128 21.26 0.30 -3.80
C ASN A 128 21.50 -0.01 -2.32
N ASN A 129 20.47 -0.42 -1.58
CA ASN A 129 20.58 -0.79 -0.18
C ASN A 129 19.49 -1.79 0.26
N VAL A 130 19.48 -2.96 -0.37
CA VAL A 130 18.47 -4.00 -0.14
C VAL A 130 18.39 -4.43 1.33
N ASN A 131 19.53 -4.59 2.00
CA ASN A 131 19.55 -5.08 3.38
C ASN A 131 18.94 -4.05 4.34
N GLU A 132 19.22 -2.77 4.17
CA GLU A 132 18.60 -1.71 4.96
C GLU A 132 17.09 -1.63 4.70
N PHE A 133 16.66 -1.75 3.45
CA PHE A 133 15.25 -1.78 3.09
C PHE A 133 14.52 -2.94 3.78
N ILE A 134 15.10 -4.16 3.70
CA ILE A 134 14.54 -5.35 4.34
C ILE A 134 14.47 -5.18 5.86
N SER A 135 15.52 -4.63 6.46
CA SER A 135 15.58 -4.38 7.91
C SER A 135 14.47 -3.43 8.36
N LYS A 136 14.32 -2.28 7.69
CA LYS A 136 13.24 -1.30 7.97
C LYS A 136 11.85 -1.89 7.79
N ARG A 137 11.62 -2.65 6.71
CA ARG A 137 10.36 -3.35 6.48
C ARG A 137 10.04 -4.31 7.62
N ASN A 138 11.01 -5.13 8.03
CA ASN A 138 10.83 -6.12 9.09
C ASN A 138 10.59 -5.46 10.45
N GLU A 139 11.24 -4.31 10.71
CA GLU A 139 10.96 -3.49 11.90
C GLU A 139 9.49 -3.03 11.91
N ILE A 140 8.96 -2.54 10.79
CA ILE A 140 7.56 -2.12 10.70
C ILE A 140 6.61 -3.30 10.92
N ILE A 141 6.88 -4.45 10.30
CA ILE A 141 6.09 -5.68 10.48
C ILE A 141 6.04 -6.11 11.95
N SER A 142 7.15 -5.97 12.68
CA SER A 142 7.24 -6.39 14.09
C SER A 142 6.44 -5.51 15.06
N LYS A 143 6.08 -4.29 14.66
CA LYS A 143 5.33 -3.34 15.51
C LYS A 143 3.85 -3.69 15.68
N LYS A 144 3.30 -4.54 14.84
CA LYS A 144 1.88 -4.95 14.85
C LYS A 144 1.75 -6.45 14.57
N LYS A 145 0.54 -6.97 14.77
CA LYS A 145 0.20 -8.37 14.45
C LYS A 145 0.09 -8.56 12.93
N ILE A 146 1.23 -8.58 12.24
CA ILE A 146 1.33 -8.76 10.79
C ILE A 146 2.06 -10.06 10.50
N LEU A 147 1.43 -10.93 9.70
CA LEU A 147 1.99 -12.20 9.30
C LEU A 147 2.57 -12.09 7.88
N ASN A 148 3.90 -12.13 7.77
CA ASN A 148 4.56 -12.16 6.47
C ASN A 148 4.63 -13.60 5.95
N LEU A 149 3.89 -13.88 4.87
CA LEU A 149 3.77 -15.22 4.28
C LEU A 149 4.87 -15.55 3.26
N ASN A 150 5.82 -14.69 3.01
CA ASN A 150 6.89 -14.94 2.03
C ASN A 150 7.65 -16.25 2.29
N LYS A 151 7.89 -16.58 3.56
CA LYS A 151 8.54 -17.85 3.94
C LYS A 151 7.68 -19.07 3.62
N LEU A 152 6.36 -18.95 3.77
CA LEU A 152 5.43 -20.03 3.47
C LEU A 152 5.37 -20.33 1.97
N ILE A 153 5.36 -19.31 1.15
CA ILE A 153 5.36 -19.46 -0.32
C ILE A 153 6.65 -20.14 -0.79
N LEU A 154 7.80 -19.76 -0.26
CA LEU A 154 9.07 -20.43 -0.57
C LEU A 154 9.03 -21.93 -0.22
N TYR A 155 8.46 -22.27 0.93
CA TYR A 155 8.32 -23.65 1.38
C TYR A 155 7.40 -24.45 0.45
N ILE A 156 6.25 -23.90 0.07
CA ILE A 156 5.32 -24.53 -0.87
C ILE A 156 5.97 -24.73 -2.24
N LEU A 157 6.66 -23.72 -2.77
CA LEU A 157 7.36 -23.82 -4.05
C LEU A 157 8.51 -24.84 -4.03
N GLN A 158 9.18 -25.03 -2.90
CA GLN A 158 10.21 -26.08 -2.74
C GLN A 158 9.61 -27.48 -2.72
N ILE A 159 8.45 -27.67 -2.06
CA ILE A 159 7.75 -28.96 -2.03
C ILE A 159 7.22 -29.32 -3.42
N THR A 160 6.59 -28.37 -4.13
CA THR A 160 6.05 -28.64 -5.47
C THR A 160 7.17 -28.97 -6.47
N LYS A 161 8.33 -28.33 -6.39
CA LYS A 161 9.50 -28.70 -7.22
C LYS A 161 10.05 -30.08 -6.92
N LYS A 162 10.03 -30.53 -5.65
CA LYS A 162 10.49 -31.89 -5.29
C LYS A 162 9.55 -33.01 -5.74
N ASN A 163 8.25 -32.69 -5.90
CA ASN A 163 7.24 -33.67 -6.31
C ASN A 163 7.04 -33.74 -7.84
N LEU A 164 7.77 -32.92 -8.61
CA LEU A 164 7.73 -32.87 -10.08
C LEU A 164 8.97 -33.50 -10.74
N ILE A 165 9.86 -34.14 -9.97
CA ILE A 165 11.02 -34.92 -10.39
C ILE A 165 10.77 -36.41 -10.00
#